data_38ced3ffe9e1e41a007844f5fb155484
#
_entry.id   38ced3ffe9e1e41a007844f5fb155484
#
_cell.length_a   1.000
_cell.length_b   1.000
_cell.length_c   1.000
_cell.angle_alpha   90.00
_cell.angle_beta   90.00
_cell.angle_gamma   90.00
#
_symmetry.space_group_name_H-M   'P 1'
#
loop_
_entity.id
_entity.type
_entity.pdbx_description
1 polymer ?
#
loop_
_entity_poly.entity_id
_entity_poly.type
_entity_poly.pdbx_seq_one_letter_code
_entity_poly.pdbx_strand_id
1 'polypeptide(L)'
;MATLIHTLADHGDDVNYCAFSSSCLATCSLDKTIRVYSLSNFDELPYSPLKGHTYAVHCCCFSPSGHLLASCSTDGTTMVWDAQDGRRVAVLEQPSGSPVRVCRFSPESTCLVSGAADGSVVLWNVQSLKLYRSGNVKDGSLVACAFSPNGHFFVTGSSCGDLTIWDDKMRCLHNEKAHDLGVTCCDISSQPISDGEHGLRYFQMASCGQDNQIKLWFILFADSLGAELKYKCTLNGHSAPVLACAFSHDGHMLVSGSVDKCVIIYETSTGNTLYTLSRHARYVTTCAFAPHSPFLATGSMDKTVNIWQFDHKQPCAGNTVENDCKVAVEDWSEDDVSAWLCAQDLADFVGIFKMNNIDGKELLNLTKESLTHELKI
;
A
#
# COMPACT_ATOMS: atom_id res chain seq x y z
N MET A 1 13.56 -12.69 2.38
CA MET A 1 13.32 -12.67 3.85
C MET A 1 12.98 -11.24 4.26
N ALA A 2 12.09 -11.05 5.25
CA ALA A 2 11.82 -9.71 5.81
C ALA A 2 12.70 -9.52 7.06
N THR A 3 13.61 -8.56 7.05
CA THR A 3 14.58 -8.32 8.12
C THR A 3 14.32 -6.97 8.77
N LEU A 4 14.26 -6.91 10.10
CA LEU A 4 14.19 -5.65 10.84
C LEU A 4 15.56 -4.96 10.76
N ILE A 5 15.61 -3.75 10.16
CA ILE A 5 16.85 -3.01 9.99
C ILE A 5 16.96 -1.80 10.93
N HIS A 6 15.82 -1.22 11.35
CA HIS A 6 15.81 -0.05 12.21
C HIS A 6 14.55 0.01 13.06
N THR A 7 14.63 0.63 14.25
CA THR A 7 13.48 0.95 15.10
C THR A 7 13.57 2.42 15.53
N LEU A 8 12.59 3.21 15.13
CA LEU A 8 12.45 4.62 15.50
C LEU A 8 11.61 4.69 16.78
N ALA A 9 12.10 5.34 17.82
CA ALA A 9 11.47 5.42 19.14
C ALA A 9 11.38 6.87 19.66
N ASP A 10 11.22 7.83 18.76
CA ASP A 10 11.29 9.26 19.07
C ASP A 10 9.94 9.85 19.50
N HIS A 11 8.81 9.21 19.15
CA HIS A 11 7.50 9.68 19.56
C HIS A 11 7.23 9.52 21.05
N GLY A 12 6.64 10.55 21.65
CA GLY A 12 6.26 10.57 23.06
C GLY A 12 5.00 9.76 23.39
N ASP A 13 4.19 9.42 22.38
CA ASP A 13 2.91 8.72 22.53
C ASP A 13 2.64 7.81 21.32
N ASP A 14 1.46 7.16 21.29
CA ASP A 14 1.07 6.19 20.27
C ASP A 14 1.29 6.73 18.85
N VAL A 15 1.91 5.93 17.98
CA VAL A 15 2.04 6.24 16.56
C VAL A 15 0.74 5.87 15.85
N ASN A 16 0.12 6.83 15.14
CA ASN A 16 -1.15 6.62 14.48
C ASN A 16 -1.01 6.29 12.99
N TYR A 17 -0.05 6.90 12.31
CA TYR A 17 0.11 6.74 10.88
C TYR A 17 1.57 6.89 10.44
N CYS A 18 1.93 6.23 9.33
CA CYS A 18 3.19 6.41 8.64
C CYS A 18 2.97 6.48 7.12
N ALA A 19 3.77 7.26 6.43
CA ALA A 19 3.73 7.41 4.99
C ALA A 19 5.12 7.62 4.42
N PHE A 20 5.39 7.01 3.26
CA PHE A 20 6.61 7.20 2.51
C PHE A 20 6.43 8.21 1.37
N SER A 21 7.50 8.95 1.10
CA SER A 21 7.77 9.56 -0.21
C SER A 21 8.91 8.80 -0.90
N SER A 22 9.43 9.32 -2.01
CA SER A 22 10.62 8.75 -2.67
C SER A 22 11.90 8.87 -1.84
N SER A 23 11.97 9.81 -0.90
CA SER A 23 13.18 10.14 -0.13
C SER A 23 13.00 10.19 1.39
N CYS A 24 11.77 10.23 1.88
CA CYS A 24 11.47 10.42 3.30
C CYS A 24 10.39 9.47 3.81
N LEU A 25 10.41 9.22 5.12
CA LEU A 25 9.35 8.62 5.89
C LEU A 25 8.77 9.68 6.84
N ALA A 26 7.46 9.89 6.81
CA ALA A 26 6.75 10.69 7.80
C ALA A 26 5.94 9.78 8.73
N THR A 27 5.92 10.12 10.02
CA THR A 27 5.14 9.44 11.04
C THR A 27 4.37 10.47 11.86
N CYS A 28 3.16 10.15 12.28
CA CYS A 28 2.37 11.05 13.13
C CYS A 28 1.80 10.32 14.35
N SER A 29 1.52 11.08 15.41
CA SER A 29 1.28 10.51 16.73
C SER A 29 0.21 11.28 17.53
N LEU A 30 -0.29 10.62 18.60
CA LEU A 30 -1.06 11.24 19.67
C LEU A 30 -0.27 12.35 20.39
N ASP A 31 1.07 12.35 20.33
CA ASP A 31 1.93 13.40 20.88
C ASP A 31 1.80 14.76 20.16
N LYS A 32 0.89 14.86 19.18
CA LYS A 32 0.54 16.08 18.41
C LYS A 32 1.61 16.50 17.40
N THR A 33 2.60 15.64 17.14
CA THR A 33 3.71 15.92 16.23
C THR A 33 3.70 15.02 15.00
N ILE A 34 4.34 15.51 13.96
CA ILE A 34 4.72 14.71 12.80
C ILE A 34 6.25 14.68 12.78
N ARG A 35 6.84 13.49 12.64
CA ARG A 35 8.27 13.32 12.49
C ARG A 35 8.61 12.89 11.09
N VAL A 36 9.73 13.41 10.57
CA VAL A 36 10.16 13.14 9.21
C VAL A 36 11.61 12.64 9.24
N TYR A 37 11.83 11.50 8.59
CA TYR A 37 13.10 10.80 8.55
C TYR A 37 13.59 10.65 7.11
N SER A 38 14.91 10.72 6.93
CA SER A 38 15.54 10.41 5.63
C SER A 38 15.50 8.91 5.36
N LEU A 39 15.24 8.51 4.10
CA LEU A 39 15.32 7.08 3.72
C LEU A 39 16.75 6.57 3.54
N SER A 40 17.74 7.44 3.48
CA SER A 40 19.14 7.02 3.27
C SER A 40 19.76 6.35 4.51
N ASN A 41 19.37 6.80 5.69
CA ASN A 41 19.97 6.38 6.96
C ASN A 41 18.95 6.27 8.12
N PHE A 42 17.68 6.64 7.88
CA PHE A 42 16.60 6.74 8.86
C PHE A 42 16.86 7.73 10.00
N ASP A 43 17.75 8.72 9.79
CA ASP A 43 17.93 9.80 10.72
C ASP A 43 16.79 10.82 10.61
N GLU A 44 16.39 11.40 11.75
CA GLU A 44 15.38 12.46 11.79
C GLU A 44 15.91 13.73 11.12
N LEU A 45 15.10 14.35 10.23
CA LEU A 45 15.52 15.54 9.50
C LEU A 45 15.60 16.76 10.43
N PRO A 46 16.49 17.74 10.17
CA PRO A 46 16.79 18.85 11.08
C PRO A 46 15.57 19.74 11.42
N TYR A 47 14.56 19.79 10.54
CA TYR A 47 13.35 20.56 10.75
C TYR A 47 12.25 19.79 11.49
N SER A 48 12.46 18.50 11.72
CA SER A 48 11.57 17.63 12.49
C SER A 48 11.84 17.76 14.00
N PRO A 49 10.83 17.62 14.87
CA PRO A 49 9.43 17.32 14.57
C PRO A 49 8.65 18.56 14.12
N LEU A 50 7.69 18.36 13.19
CA LEU A 50 6.74 19.40 12.78
C LEU A 50 5.69 19.61 13.88
N LYS A 51 5.58 20.84 14.35
CA LYS A 51 4.68 21.25 15.44
C LYS A 51 3.68 22.29 14.94
N GLY A 52 2.42 22.10 15.30
CA GLY A 52 1.34 23.03 14.90
C GLY A 52 -0.04 22.56 15.32
N HIS A 53 -0.29 21.26 15.23
CA HIS A 53 -1.53 20.67 15.72
C HIS A 53 -1.66 20.79 17.23
N THR A 54 -2.86 21.12 17.69
CA THR A 54 -3.15 21.30 19.13
C THR A 54 -3.63 20.01 19.80
N TYR A 55 -4.05 19.02 18.99
CA TYR A 55 -4.50 17.70 19.42
C TYR A 55 -3.83 16.59 18.58
N ALA A 56 -4.18 15.34 18.90
CA ALA A 56 -3.68 14.14 18.26
C ALA A 56 -3.70 14.21 16.73
N VAL A 57 -2.61 13.84 16.08
CA VAL A 57 -2.51 13.71 14.62
C VAL A 57 -2.86 12.27 14.22
N HIS A 58 -3.87 12.11 13.36
CA HIS A 58 -4.42 10.81 13.02
C HIS A 58 -3.86 10.21 11.73
N CYS A 59 -3.58 11.05 10.76
CA CYS A 59 -3.08 10.61 9.46
C CYS A 59 -2.10 11.64 8.89
N CYS A 60 -1.15 11.15 8.12
CA CYS A 60 -0.28 11.98 7.31
C CYS A 60 -0.06 11.32 5.94
N CYS A 61 0.17 12.11 4.90
CA CYS A 61 0.46 11.61 3.57
C CYS A 61 1.30 12.61 2.78
N PHE A 62 2.24 12.11 1.99
CA PHE A 62 2.97 12.93 1.03
C PHE A 62 2.15 13.14 -0.24
N SER A 63 2.35 14.29 -0.89
CA SER A 63 1.95 14.43 -2.29
C SER A 63 2.75 13.46 -3.16
N PRO A 64 2.21 12.94 -4.27
CA PRO A 64 2.96 12.07 -5.18
C PRO A 64 4.29 12.64 -5.66
N SER A 65 4.39 13.96 -5.80
CA SER A 65 5.65 14.65 -6.11
C SER A 65 6.67 14.66 -4.97
N GLY A 66 6.26 14.32 -3.74
CA GLY A 66 7.12 14.37 -2.54
C GLY A 66 7.38 15.77 -1.99
N HIS A 67 6.86 16.85 -2.60
CA HIS A 67 7.14 18.22 -2.17
C HIS A 67 6.26 18.69 -1.01
N LEU A 68 5.07 18.16 -0.88
CA LEU A 68 4.13 18.51 0.18
C LEU A 68 3.86 17.30 1.08
N LEU A 69 3.66 17.60 2.36
CA LEU A 69 3.16 16.66 3.34
C LEU A 69 1.85 17.23 3.90
N ALA A 70 0.80 16.41 3.98
CA ALA A 70 -0.43 16.76 4.67
C ALA A 70 -0.54 15.97 5.97
N SER A 71 -1.13 16.58 7.00
CA SER A 71 -1.44 15.94 8.28
C SER A 71 -2.82 16.38 8.76
N CYS A 72 -3.58 15.48 9.38
CA CYS A 72 -4.91 15.81 9.91
C CYS A 72 -5.06 15.39 11.37
N SER A 73 -5.90 16.13 12.10
CA SER A 73 -5.95 16.07 13.55
C SER A 73 -7.37 16.18 14.13
N THR A 74 -7.48 15.74 15.39
CA THR A 74 -8.63 15.96 16.25
C THR A 74 -8.96 17.46 16.43
N ASP A 75 -8.01 18.37 16.16
CA ASP A 75 -8.25 19.82 16.24
C ASP A 75 -9.17 20.37 15.13
N GLY A 76 -9.67 19.49 14.25
CA GLY A 76 -10.56 19.87 13.15
C GLY A 76 -9.83 20.45 11.95
N THR A 77 -8.51 20.35 11.90
CA THR A 77 -7.71 20.90 10.80
C THR A 77 -6.95 19.83 10.03
N THR A 78 -6.69 20.15 8.77
CA THR A 78 -5.66 19.49 7.94
C THR A 78 -4.58 20.52 7.64
N MET A 79 -3.34 20.25 8.04
CA MET A 79 -2.21 21.13 7.78
C MET A 79 -1.41 20.62 6.59
N VAL A 80 -0.94 21.55 5.77
CA VAL A 80 -0.06 21.28 4.63
C VAL A 80 1.30 21.87 4.93
N TRP A 81 2.34 21.09 4.75
CA TRP A 81 3.73 21.40 5.04
C TRP A 81 4.58 21.27 3.78
N ASP A 82 5.57 22.11 3.65
CA ASP A 82 6.65 21.90 2.68
C ASP A 82 7.55 20.76 3.20
N ALA A 83 7.71 19.72 2.40
CA ALA A 83 8.47 18.54 2.81
C ALA A 83 9.99 18.74 2.77
N GLN A 84 10.49 19.85 2.20
CA GLN A 84 11.93 20.13 2.11
C GLN A 84 12.47 20.85 3.35
N ASP A 85 11.70 21.79 3.89
CA ASP A 85 12.13 22.65 5.00
C ASP A 85 11.23 22.57 6.25
N GLY A 86 10.11 21.81 6.18
CA GLY A 86 9.18 21.64 7.27
C GLY A 86 8.28 22.85 7.54
N ARG A 87 8.32 23.87 6.67
CA ARG A 87 7.49 25.06 6.82
C ARG A 87 6.02 24.74 6.61
N ARG A 88 5.16 25.26 7.49
CA ARG A 88 3.71 25.14 7.32
C ARG A 88 3.23 26.05 6.19
N VAL A 89 2.70 25.44 5.13
CA VAL A 89 2.18 26.13 3.93
C VAL A 89 0.76 26.61 4.16
N ALA A 90 -0.11 25.78 4.77
CA ALA A 90 -1.51 26.10 4.99
C ALA A 90 -2.09 25.37 6.20
N VAL A 91 -3.19 25.94 6.72
CA VAL A 91 -4.13 25.30 7.66
C VAL A 91 -5.49 25.28 6.99
N LEU A 92 -6.04 24.09 6.76
CA LEU A 92 -7.34 23.86 6.15
C LEU A 92 -8.30 23.45 7.25
N GLU A 93 -9.23 24.34 7.58
CA GLU A 93 -10.22 24.11 8.63
C GLU A 93 -11.40 23.31 8.08
N GLN A 94 -11.73 22.19 8.71
CA GLN A 94 -12.92 21.41 8.36
C GLN A 94 -14.17 22.27 8.57
N PRO A 95 -15.05 22.43 7.58
CA PRO A 95 -16.18 23.37 7.69
C PRO A 95 -17.10 23.11 8.88
N SER A 96 -17.21 21.84 9.29
CA SER A 96 -18.00 21.44 10.46
C SER A 96 -17.27 21.63 11.79
N GLY A 97 -15.97 21.91 11.79
CA GLY A 97 -15.12 21.91 12.98
C GLY A 97 -14.90 20.50 13.59
N SER A 98 -15.40 19.44 12.94
CA SER A 98 -15.30 18.08 13.44
C SER A 98 -13.86 17.53 13.33
N PRO A 99 -13.42 16.64 14.25
CA PRO A 99 -12.14 15.98 14.19
C PRO A 99 -11.87 15.34 12.82
N VAL A 100 -10.75 15.68 12.19
CA VAL A 100 -10.34 15.08 10.92
C VAL A 100 -9.55 13.79 11.18
N ARG A 101 -10.00 12.70 10.58
CA ARG A 101 -9.46 11.35 10.81
C ARG A 101 -8.54 10.85 9.73
N VAL A 102 -8.77 11.27 8.49
CA VAL A 102 -8.02 10.80 7.32
C VAL A 102 -7.79 11.93 6.34
N CYS A 103 -6.65 11.95 5.69
CA CYS A 103 -6.34 12.82 4.56
C CYS A 103 -5.53 12.07 3.50
N ARG A 104 -5.73 12.40 2.21
CA ARG A 104 -5.02 11.81 1.08
C ARG A 104 -4.91 12.81 -0.07
N PHE A 105 -3.73 12.88 -0.69
CA PHE A 105 -3.55 13.58 -1.96
C PHE A 105 -4.07 12.74 -3.13
N SER A 106 -4.60 13.41 -4.14
CA SER A 106 -4.86 12.78 -5.44
C SER A 106 -3.55 12.41 -6.15
N PRO A 107 -3.54 11.43 -7.06
CA PRO A 107 -2.32 11.00 -7.78
C PRO A 107 -1.64 12.12 -8.55
N GLU A 108 -2.42 13.08 -9.08
CA GLU A 108 -1.89 14.24 -9.81
C GLU A 108 -1.49 15.41 -8.89
N SER A 109 -1.61 15.26 -7.56
CA SER A 109 -1.37 16.34 -6.58
C SER A 109 -2.24 17.59 -6.75
N THR A 110 -3.34 17.49 -7.48
CA THR A 110 -4.25 18.63 -7.73
C THR A 110 -5.25 18.84 -6.61
N CYS A 111 -5.62 17.74 -5.93
CA CYS A 111 -6.59 17.72 -4.86
C CYS A 111 -6.04 17.02 -3.60
N LEU A 112 -6.59 17.43 -2.46
CA LEU A 112 -6.42 16.77 -1.17
C LEU A 112 -7.81 16.46 -0.61
N VAL A 113 -8.06 15.22 -0.21
CA VAL A 113 -9.30 14.85 0.51
C VAL A 113 -9.03 14.84 2.00
N SER A 114 -9.97 15.36 2.77
CA SER A 114 -10.04 15.19 4.22
C SER A 114 -11.38 14.59 4.61
N GLY A 115 -11.36 13.63 5.53
CA GLY A 115 -12.54 12.96 6.07
C GLY A 115 -12.63 13.11 7.57
N ALA A 116 -13.82 13.47 8.08
CA ALA A 116 -14.02 13.82 9.47
C ALA A 116 -14.92 12.85 10.24
N ALA A 117 -14.92 13.00 11.56
CA ALA A 117 -15.66 12.15 12.48
C ALA A 117 -17.18 12.27 12.38
N ASP A 118 -17.69 13.36 11.80
CA ASP A 118 -19.12 13.57 11.54
C ASP A 118 -19.58 13.04 10.18
N GLY A 119 -18.70 12.32 9.47
CA GLY A 119 -18.96 11.77 8.14
C GLY A 119 -18.74 12.76 6.99
N SER A 120 -18.35 13.99 7.28
CA SER A 120 -18.08 14.98 6.24
C SER A 120 -16.79 14.66 5.48
N VAL A 121 -16.85 14.76 4.15
CA VAL A 121 -15.75 14.63 3.20
C VAL A 121 -15.53 15.97 2.54
N VAL A 122 -14.32 16.46 2.54
CA VAL A 122 -13.97 17.72 1.87
C VAL A 122 -12.85 17.47 0.88
N LEU A 123 -13.05 17.99 -0.32
CA LEU A 123 -12.05 18.03 -1.38
C LEU A 123 -11.48 19.44 -1.47
N TRP A 124 -10.18 19.56 -1.25
CA TRP A 124 -9.44 20.81 -1.30
C TRP A 124 -8.66 20.91 -2.60
N ASN A 125 -8.66 22.08 -3.23
CA ASN A 125 -7.75 22.35 -4.35
C ASN A 125 -6.37 22.68 -3.78
N VAL A 126 -5.34 21.93 -4.17
CA VAL A 126 -3.98 22.05 -3.62
C VAL A 126 -3.28 23.34 -4.05
N GLN A 127 -3.53 23.82 -5.26
CA GLN A 127 -2.91 25.04 -5.78
C GLN A 127 -3.44 26.30 -5.09
N SER A 128 -4.76 26.39 -4.90
CA SER A 128 -5.40 27.56 -4.27
C SER A 128 -5.53 27.45 -2.76
N LEU A 129 -5.34 26.23 -2.21
CA LEU A 129 -5.52 25.89 -0.79
C LEU A 129 -6.93 26.24 -0.28
N LYS A 130 -7.93 26.15 -1.15
CA LYS A 130 -9.33 26.43 -0.85
C LYS A 130 -10.19 25.19 -0.98
N LEU A 131 -11.31 25.19 -0.26
CA LEU A 131 -12.36 24.21 -0.42
C LEU A 131 -12.83 24.19 -1.89
N TYR A 132 -12.77 23.02 -2.51
CA TYR A 132 -13.23 22.81 -3.88
C TYR A 132 -14.63 22.22 -3.87
N ARG A 133 -14.86 21.16 -3.11
CA ARG A 133 -16.14 20.46 -3.00
C ARG A 133 -16.28 19.83 -1.61
N SER A 134 -17.52 19.49 -1.24
CA SER A 134 -17.79 18.73 -0.03
C SER A 134 -18.95 17.77 -0.23
N GLY A 135 -18.95 16.71 0.55
CA GLY A 135 -19.98 15.69 0.61
C GLY A 135 -20.12 15.14 2.02
N ASN A 136 -21.03 14.21 2.21
CA ASN A 136 -21.20 13.53 3.48
C ASN A 136 -21.55 12.05 3.23
N VAL A 137 -20.98 11.13 4.00
CA VAL A 137 -21.49 9.77 4.08
C VAL A 137 -22.76 9.74 4.91
N LYS A 138 -23.63 8.77 4.63
CA LYS A 138 -24.95 8.73 5.31
C LYS A 138 -24.84 8.56 6.81
N ASP A 139 -23.92 7.66 7.23
CA ASP A 139 -23.79 7.26 8.63
C ASP A 139 -22.33 7.02 9.01
N GLY A 140 -21.99 7.39 10.26
CA GLY A 140 -20.71 7.11 10.87
C GLY A 140 -19.58 8.08 10.55
N SER A 141 -18.45 7.88 11.23
CA SER A 141 -17.22 8.65 11.03
C SER A 141 -16.47 8.15 9.82
N LEU A 142 -15.85 9.05 9.07
CA LEU A 142 -14.87 8.67 8.07
C LEU A 142 -13.54 8.30 8.72
N VAL A 143 -13.03 7.12 8.40
CA VAL A 143 -11.82 6.57 9.02
C VAL A 143 -10.78 6.12 7.99
N ALA A 144 -11.19 5.91 6.75
CA ALA A 144 -10.31 5.45 5.68
C ALA A 144 -10.59 6.19 4.37
N CYS A 145 -9.56 6.39 3.57
CA CYS A 145 -9.65 6.97 2.23
C CYS A 145 -8.50 6.49 1.36
N ALA A 146 -8.80 6.13 0.11
CA ALA A 146 -7.82 5.78 -0.90
C ALA A 146 -8.24 6.31 -2.28
N PHE A 147 -7.30 6.90 -3.03
CA PHE A 147 -7.52 7.29 -4.42
C PHE A 147 -7.23 6.14 -5.38
N SER A 148 -7.98 6.10 -6.46
CA SER A 148 -7.61 5.28 -7.62
C SER A 148 -6.32 5.81 -8.26
N PRO A 149 -5.46 4.94 -8.81
CA PRO A 149 -4.20 5.37 -9.42
C PRO A 149 -4.34 6.36 -10.57
N ASN A 150 -5.48 6.35 -11.26
CA ASN A 150 -5.79 7.28 -12.35
C ASN A 150 -6.48 8.58 -11.89
N GLY A 151 -6.74 8.75 -10.58
CA GLY A 151 -7.35 9.96 -10.03
C GLY A 151 -8.84 10.17 -10.33
N HIS A 152 -9.50 9.29 -11.10
CA HIS A 152 -10.89 9.49 -11.52
C HIS A 152 -11.92 9.24 -10.40
N PHE A 153 -11.55 8.46 -9.39
CA PHE A 153 -12.40 8.19 -8.24
C PHE A 153 -11.56 8.00 -6.97
N PHE A 154 -12.22 8.07 -5.86
CA PHE A 154 -11.64 7.66 -4.57
C PHE A 154 -12.68 6.90 -3.74
N VAL A 155 -12.20 6.12 -2.80
CA VAL A 155 -13.01 5.31 -1.89
C VAL A 155 -12.86 5.84 -0.48
N THR A 156 -13.97 5.90 0.25
CA THR A 156 -13.97 6.20 1.68
C THR A 156 -14.56 5.05 2.47
N GLY A 157 -13.99 4.78 3.64
CA GLY A 157 -14.49 3.80 4.59
C GLY A 157 -15.07 4.45 5.84
N SER A 158 -16.23 3.97 6.30
CA SER A 158 -16.92 4.48 7.48
C SER A 158 -16.78 3.57 8.69
N SER A 159 -16.92 4.16 9.88
CA SER A 159 -16.97 3.40 11.13
C SER A 159 -18.21 2.50 11.25
N CYS A 160 -19.19 2.67 10.37
CA CYS A 160 -20.36 1.81 10.27
C CYS A 160 -20.10 0.57 9.39
N GLY A 161 -18.96 0.50 8.70
CA GLY A 161 -18.56 -0.63 7.88
C GLY A 161 -18.84 -0.48 6.40
N ASP A 162 -19.26 0.70 5.95
CA ASP A 162 -19.56 0.96 4.55
C ASP A 162 -18.32 1.45 3.80
N LEU A 163 -18.18 1.03 2.55
CA LEU A 163 -17.28 1.58 1.55
C LEU A 163 -18.09 2.38 0.55
N THR A 164 -17.70 3.63 0.31
CA THR A 164 -18.37 4.51 -0.65
C THR A 164 -17.37 4.94 -1.72
N ILE A 165 -17.72 4.77 -2.99
CA ILE A 165 -16.92 5.22 -4.14
C ILE A 165 -17.47 6.57 -4.60
N TRP A 166 -16.57 7.54 -4.75
CA TRP A 166 -16.86 8.91 -5.14
C TRP A 166 -16.15 9.27 -6.43
N ASP A 167 -16.81 10.02 -7.30
CA ASP A 167 -16.14 10.65 -8.45
C ASP A 167 -15.47 12.01 -8.06
N ASP A 168 -14.78 12.62 -9.02
CA ASP A 168 -14.15 13.94 -8.89
C ASP A 168 -15.15 15.08 -8.61
N LYS A 169 -16.44 14.83 -8.86
CA LYS A 169 -17.56 15.76 -8.62
C LYS A 169 -18.22 15.54 -7.27
N MET A 170 -17.70 14.66 -6.43
CA MET A 170 -18.28 14.27 -5.15
C MET A 170 -19.66 13.61 -5.26
N ARG A 171 -19.93 12.93 -6.37
CA ARG A 171 -21.13 12.09 -6.51
C ARG A 171 -20.81 10.70 -6.01
N CYS A 172 -21.70 10.14 -5.20
CA CYS A 172 -21.62 8.74 -4.78
C CYS A 172 -21.95 7.86 -5.98
N LEU A 173 -20.97 7.09 -6.43
CA LEU A 173 -21.11 6.14 -7.54
C LEU A 173 -21.57 4.77 -7.05
N HIS A 174 -21.07 4.35 -5.89
CA HIS A 174 -21.40 3.04 -5.30
C HIS A 174 -21.26 3.10 -3.79
N ASN A 175 -22.05 2.32 -3.07
CA ASN A 175 -21.97 2.14 -1.63
C ASN A 175 -22.19 0.65 -1.32
N GLU A 176 -21.27 0.06 -0.55
CA GLU A 176 -21.30 -1.35 -0.19
C GLU A 176 -21.01 -1.53 1.30
N LYS A 177 -21.79 -2.39 1.96
CA LYS A 177 -21.54 -2.83 3.34
C LYS A 177 -20.40 -3.85 3.34
N ALA A 178 -19.19 -3.39 3.58
CA ALA A 178 -17.99 -4.24 3.51
C ALA A 178 -17.71 -5.00 4.81
N HIS A 179 -17.91 -4.36 5.96
CA HIS A 179 -17.57 -4.93 7.27
C HIS A 179 -18.73 -4.75 8.27
N ASP A 180 -18.97 -5.75 9.12
CA ASP A 180 -20.08 -5.73 10.08
C ASP A 180 -19.82 -4.76 11.26
N LEU A 181 -18.56 -4.65 11.72
CA LEU A 181 -18.18 -3.89 12.91
C LEU A 181 -17.43 -2.58 12.60
N GLY A 182 -17.38 -2.15 11.35
CA GLY A 182 -16.72 -0.92 10.93
C GLY A 182 -15.45 -1.15 10.12
N VAL A 183 -15.26 -0.29 9.11
CA VAL A 183 -14.00 -0.19 8.36
C VAL A 183 -12.95 0.49 9.25
N THR A 184 -11.72 0.06 9.17
CA THR A 184 -10.57 0.67 9.85
C THR A 184 -9.59 1.30 8.89
N CYS A 185 -9.34 0.65 7.75
CA CYS A 185 -8.42 1.09 6.71
C CYS A 185 -8.86 0.56 5.34
N CYS A 186 -8.51 1.26 4.28
CA CYS A 186 -8.58 0.76 2.92
C CYS A 186 -7.41 1.28 2.09
N ASP A 187 -7.04 0.51 1.09
CA ASP A 187 -5.99 0.89 0.14
C ASP A 187 -6.31 0.33 -1.26
N ILE A 188 -5.87 1.03 -2.30
CA ILE A 188 -6.05 0.63 -3.70
C ILE A 188 -4.67 0.40 -4.32
N SER A 189 -4.51 -0.76 -4.97
CA SER A 189 -3.26 -1.09 -5.67
C SER A 189 -2.97 -0.08 -6.79
N SER A 190 -1.72 0.35 -6.88
CA SER A 190 -1.26 1.26 -7.94
C SER A 190 -1.25 0.61 -9.33
N GLN A 191 -1.31 -0.71 -9.41
CA GLN A 191 -1.28 -1.46 -10.66
C GLN A 191 -2.69 -1.89 -11.07
N PRO A 192 -3.21 -1.41 -12.22
CA PRO A 192 -4.46 -1.93 -12.75
C PRO A 192 -4.27 -3.35 -13.28
N ILE A 193 -5.26 -4.19 -13.07
CA ILE A 193 -5.32 -5.53 -13.65
C ILE A 193 -6.12 -5.42 -14.95
N SER A 194 -5.54 -5.86 -16.07
CA SER A 194 -6.26 -5.94 -17.35
C SER A 194 -6.85 -7.33 -17.52
N ASP A 195 -8.13 -7.39 -17.85
CA ASP A 195 -8.75 -8.60 -18.37
C ASP A 195 -8.40 -8.70 -19.87
N GLY A 196 -7.58 -9.71 -20.21
CA GLY A 196 -7.01 -9.85 -21.55
C GLY A 196 -8.04 -10.03 -22.66
N GLU A 197 -9.28 -10.41 -22.34
CA GLU A 197 -10.32 -10.72 -23.35
C GLU A 197 -11.21 -9.51 -23.72
N HIS A 198 -11.40 -8.54 -22.83
CA HIS A 198 -12.37 -7.45 -23.06
C HIS A 198 -11.79 -6.03 -22.92
N GLY A 199 -10.48 -5.89 -22.64
CA GLY A 199 -9.84 -4.57 -22.49
C GLY A 199 -10.33 -3.75 -21.28
N LEU A 200 -11.09 -4.36 -20.38
CA LEU A 200 -11.56 -3.76 -19.14
C LEU A 200 -10.42 -3.69 -18.12
N ARG A 201 -10.27 -2.54 -17.47
CA ARG A 201 -9.30 -2.34 -16.40
C ARG A 201 -10.00 -2.44 -15.06
N TYR A 202 -9.50 -3.32 -14.20
CA TYR A 202 -9.93 -3.46 -12.83
C TYR A 202 -8.85 -2.89 -11.90
N PHE A 203 -9.29 -2.25 -10.83
CA PHE A 203 -8.40 -1.83 -9.74
C PHE A 203 -8.61 -2.79 -8.56
N GLN A 204 -7.52 -3.29 -8.01
CA GLN A 204 -7.60 -4.12 -6.81
C GLN A 204 -7.61 -3.21 -5.58
N MET A 205 -8.51 -3.49 -4.65
CA MET A 205 -8.64 -2.77 -3.38
C MET A 205 -8.63 -3.77 -2.23
N ALA A 206 -8.07 -3.34 -1.10
CA ALA A 206 -8.17 -4.02 0.19
C ALA A 206 -8.96 -3.15 1.17
N SER A 207 -9.79 -3.77 1.99
CA SER A 207 -10.41 -3.13 3.15
C SER A 207 -10.20 -3.97 4.40
N CYS A 208 -9.99 -3.31 5.53
CA CYS A 208 -9.81 -3.92 6.84
C CYS A 208 -10.94 -3.50 7.76
N GLY A 209 -11.31 -4.37 8.70
CA GLY A 209 -12.39 -4.12 9.62
C GLY A 209 -12.10 -4.50 11.07
N GLN A 210 -12.96 -3.98 11.94
CA GLN A 210 -13.01 -4.37 13.35
C GLN A 210 -13.53 -5.80 13.55
N ASP A 211 -14.05 -6.42 12.49
CA ASP A 211 -14.47 -7.83 12.41
C ASP A 211 -13.31 -8.82 12.21
N ASN A 212 -12.08 -8.37 12.37
CA ASN A 212 -10.81 -9.11 12.20
C ASN A 212 -10.53 -9.53 10.75
N GLN A 213 -11.32 -9.06 9.79
CA GLN A 213 -11.23 -9.45 8.40
C GLN A 213 -10.47 -8.45 7.56
N ILE A 214 -9.80 -8.97 6.55
CA ILE A 214 -9.29 -8.22 5.41
C ILE A 214 -10.01 -8.75 4.19
N LYS A 215 -10.66 -7.87 3.45
CA LYS A 215 -11.38 -8.24 2.22
C LYS A 215 -10.70 -7.64 1.01
N LEU A 216 -10.50 -8.45 0.00
CA LEU A 216 -10.02 -8.01 -1.32
C LEU A 216 -11.20 -7.83 -2.26
N TRP A 217 -11.13 -6.78 -3.06
CA TRP A 217 -12.16 -6.35 -3.99
C TRP A 217 -11.56 -6.03 -5.34
N PHE A 218 -12.38 -6.12 -6.37
CA PHE A 218 -12.11 -5.52 -7.67
C PHE A 218 -13.05 -4.34 -7.89
N ILE A 219 -12.51 -3.19 -8.29
CA ILE A 219 -13.28 -2.03 -8.70
C ILE A 219 -13.25 -1.96 -10.21
N LEU A 220 -14.40 -2.11 -10.83
CA LEU A 220 -14.60 -1.81 -12.23
C LEU A 220 -15.11 -0.38 -12.34
N PHE A 221 -14.37 0.46 -13.03
CA PHE A 221 -14.75 1.85 -13.28
C PHE A 221 -14.85 2.10 -14.77
N ALA A 222 -15.98 2.67 -15.21
CA ALA A 222 -16.20 3.11 -16.58
C ALA A 222 -16.94 4.44 -16.56
N ASP A 223 -16.44 5.43 -17.27
CA ASP A 223 -16.98 6.81 -17.29
C ASP A 223 -18.47 6.88 -17.62
N SER A 224 -18.98 5.94 -18.44
CA SER A 224 -20.38 5.89 -18.86
C SER A 224 -21.29 5.03 -17.97
N LEU A 225 -20.72 4.10 -17.18
CA LEU A 225 -21.46 3.10 -16.40
C LEU A 225 -21.35 3.30 -14.88
N GLY A 226 -20.45 4.21 -14.42
CA GLY A 226 -20.16 4.41 -13.02
C GLY A 226 -19.11 3.43 -12.47
N ALA A 227 -19.21 3.10 -11.20
CA ALA A 227 -18.29 2.19 -10.52
C ALA A 227 -19.04 0.98 -9.97
N GLU A 228 -18.44 -0.20 -10.06
CA GLU A 228 -18.93 -1.44 -9.45
C GLU A 228 -17.84 -2.03 -8.55
N LEU A 229 -18.20 -2.41 -7.33
CA LEU A 229 -17.32 -3.08 -6.38
C LEU A 229 -17.66 -4.57 -6.35
N LYS A 230 -16.68 -5.41 -6.70
CA LYS A 230 -16.82 -6.88 -6.70
C LYS A 230 -15.95 -7.49 -5.62
N TYR A 231 -16.58 -8.24 -4.71
CA TYR A 231 -15.87 -9.03 -3.71
C TYR A 231 -15.02 -10.12 -4.39
N LYS A 232 -13.75 -10.22 -3.98
CA LYS A 232 -12.82 -11.26 -4.44
C LYS A 232 -12.68 -12.37 -3.41
N CYS A 233 -12.16 -12.06 -2.24
CA CYS A 233 -11.92 -13.04 -1.16
C CYS A 233 -11.65 -12.33 0.17
N THR A 234 -11.68 -13.12 1.25
CA THR A 234 -11.24 -12.69 2.58
C THR A 234 -9.88 -13.31 2.89
N LEU A 235 -8.94 -12.50 3.36
CA LEU A 235 -7.64 -12.93 3.83
C LEU A 235 -7.72 -13.23 5.33
N ASN A 236 -7.30 -14.43 5.71
CA ASN A 236 -7.31 -14.89 7.09
C ASN A 236 -5.90 -14.84 7.69
N GLY A 237 -5.82 -14.77 9.02
CA GLY A 237 -4.54 -14.82 9.74
C GLY A 237 -4.52 -14.01 11.03
N HIS A 238 -5.22 -12.88 11.09
CA HIS A 238 -5.34 -12.10 12.31
C HIS A 238 -6.40 -12.66 13.27
N SER A 239 -6.09 -12.61 14.56
CA SER A 239 -6.98 -13.07 15.64
C SER A 239 -7.75 -11.93 16.32
N ALA A 240 -7.50 -10.67 15.89
CA ALA A 240 -8.10 -9.46 16.46
C ALA A 240 -8.31 -8.41 15.36
N PRO A 241 -9.02 -7.28 15.64
CA PRO A 241 -9.27 -6.22 14.68
C PRO A 241 -8.05 -5.80 13.88
N VAL A 242 -8.21 -5.69 12.56
CA VAL A 242 -7.16 -5.23 11.65
C VAL A 242 -7.26 -3.72 11.51
N LEU A 243 -6.20 -2.99 11.85
CA LEU A 243 -6.21 -1.52 11.91
C LEU A 243 -5.62 -0.86 10.67
N ALA A 244 -4.75 -1.54 9.94
CA ALA A 244 -4.05 -0.99 8.80
C ALA A 244 -3.86 -2.03 7.70
N CYS A 245 -3.86 -1.57 6.45
CA CYS A 245 -3.39 -2.33 5.30
C CYS A 245 -2.75 -1.40 4.26
N ALA A 246 -1.83 -1.94 3.49
CA ALA A 246 -1.21 -1.24 2.37
C ALA A 246 -0.74 -2.24 1.30
N PHE A 247 -0.94 -1.90 0.03
CA PHE A 247 -0.35 -2.65 -1.09
C PHE A 247 1.12 -2.28 -1.28
N SER A 248 1.92 -3.24 -1.72
CA SER A 248 3.22 -2.95 -2.31
C SER A 248 3.04 -2.19 -3.63
N HIS A 249 4.06 -1.44 -4.05
CA HIS A 249 3.98 -0.61 -5.26
C HIS A 249 3.69 -1.42 -6.54
N ASP A 250 4.16 -2.66 -6.61
CA ASP A 250 3.90 -3.60 -7.70
C ASP A 250 2.53 -4.31 -7.60
N GLY A 251 1.81 -4.12 -6.50
CA GLY A 251 0.52 -4.74 -6.23
C GLY A 251 0.56 -6.23 -5.86
N HIS A 252 1.75 -6.84 -5.80
CA HIS A 252 1.89 -8.28 -5.53
C HIS A 252 1.75 -8.65 -4.06
N MET A 253 2.06 -7.72 -3.16
CA MET A 253 1.94 -7.94 -1.71
C MET A 253 0.94 -7.00 -1.09
N LEU A 254 0.28 -7.47 -0.03
CA LEU A 254 -0.52 -6.68 0.89
C LEU A 254 0.02 -6.90 2.29
N VAL A 255 0.33 -5.82 3.00
CA VAL A 255 0.66 -5.84 4.42
C VAL A 255 -0.55 -5.45 5.24
N SER A 256 -0.68 -6.03 6.42
CA SER A 256 -1.69 -5.64 7.42
C SER A 256 -1.11 -5.57 8.83
N GLY A 257 -1.66 -4.67 9.64
CA GLY A 257 -1.34 -4.51 11.05
C GLY A 257 -2.59 -4.61 11.93
N SER A 258 -2.47 -5.25 13.10
CA SER A 258 -3.61 -5.60 13.92
C SER A 258 -3.41 -5.34 15.42
N VAL A 259 -4.53 -5.35 16.13
CA VAL A 259 -4.63 -5.35 17.60
C VAL A 259 -3.96 -6.59 18.21
N ASP A 260 -3.81 -7.69 17.47
CA ASP A 260 -3.06 -8.88 17.89
C ASP A 260 -1.54 -8.66 17.93
N LYS A 261 -1.05 -7.44 17.64
CA LYS A 261 0.34 -7.00 17.64
C LYS A 261 1.20 -7.57 16.52
N CYS A 262 0.58 -8.31 15.60
CA CYS A 262 1.25 -8.90 14.45
C CYS A 262 1.09 -8.02 13.21
N VAL A 263 2.09 -8.12 12.35
CA VAL A 263 2.06 -7.66 10.98
C VAL A 263 2.06 -8.89 10.10
N ILE A 264 1.11 -9.01 9.19
CA ILE A 264 1.05 -10.12 8.24
C ILE A 264 1.18 -9.57 6.82
N ILE A 265 1.96 -10.27 6.01
CA ILE A 265 2.16 -9.95 4.60
C ILE A 265 1.59 -11.09 3.78
N TYR A 266 0.72 -10.75 2.85
CA TYR A 266 0.03 -11.69 1.98
C TYR A 266 0.46 -11.51 0.53
N GLU A 267 0.43 -12.59 -0.21
CA GLU A 267 0.46 -12.56 -1.67
C GLU A 267 -0.95 -12.25 -2.20
N THR A 268 -1.10 -11.20 -2.98
CA THR A 268 -2.42 -10.70 -3.41
C THR A 268 -3.12 -11.59 -4.44
N SER A 269 -2.34 -12.37 -5.20
CA SER A 269 -2.84 -13.29 -6.22
C SER A 269 -3.53 -14.51 -5.61
N THR A 270 -2.88 -15.15 -4.64
CA THR A 270 -3.31 -16.38 -3.99
C THR A 270 -4.03 -16.17 -2.67
N GLY A 271 -3.79 -15.03 -1.99
CA GLY A 271 -4.24 -14.75 -0.63
C GLY A 271 -3.43 -15.47 0.46
N ASN A 272 -2.34 -16.13 0.10
CA ASN A 272 -1.50 -16.84 1.05
C ASN A 272 -0.66 -15.89 1.90
N THR A 273 -0.43 -16.27 3.16
CA THR A 273 0.50 -15.56 4.04
C THR A 273 1.94 -15.84 3.62
N LEU A 274 2.70 -14.76 3.34
CA LEU A 274 4.13 -14.84 3.04
C LEU A 274 4.97 -14.71 4.31
N TYR A 275 4.63 -13.73 5.16
CA TYR A 275 5.38 -13.45 6.38
C TYR A 275 4.44 -13.05 7.52
N THR A 276 4.81 -13.43 8.75
CA THR A 276 4.21 -12.92 10.00
C THR A 276 5.33 -12.32 10.85
N LEU A 277 5.21 -11.03 11.18
CA LEU A 277 6.21 -10.28 11.94
C LEU A 277 5.63 -9.90 13.30
N SER A 278 6.25 -10.39 14.39
CA SER A 278 5.77 -10.23 15.78
C SER A 278 6.83 -9.50 16.61
N ARG A 279 7.00 -8.20 16.37
CA ARG A 279 7.99 -7.36 17.05
C ARG A 279 7.40 -6.27 17.92
N HIS A 280 6.20 -5.80 17.58
CA HIS A 280 5.54 -4.75 18.34
C HIS A 280 5.00 -5.28 19.69
N ALA A 281 5.17 -4.47 20.74
CA ALA A 281 4.68 -4.79 22.07
C ALA A 281 3.19 -4.49 22.28
N ARG A 282 2.61 -3.61 21.43
CA ARG A 282 1.20 -3.19 21.44
C ARG A 282 0.60 -3.26 20.04
N TYR A 283 -0.63 -2.74 19.88
CA TYR A 283 -1.39 -2.75 18.63
C TYR A 283 -0.62 -2.09 17.47
N VAL A 284 -0.59 -2.74 16.34
CA VAL A 284 -0.03 -2.18 15.10
C VAL A 284 -1.10 -1.32 14.45
N THR A 285 -0.87 -0.03 14.41
CA THR A 285 -1.84 0.99 13.97
C THR A 285 -1.70 1.37 12.52
N THR A 286 -0.51 1.17 11.96
CA THR A 286 -0.19 1.62 10.60
C THR A 286 0.88 0.76 9.94
N CYS A 287 0.76 0.62 8.62
CA CYS A 287 1.73 -0.04 7.76
C CYS A 287 1.86 0.76 6.46
N ALA A 288 3.06 0.85 5.92
CA ALA A 288 3.30 1.47 4.61
C ALA A 288 4.49 0.84 3.91
N PHE A 289 4.36 0.54 2.62
CA PHE A 289 5.49 0.19 1.76
C PHE A 289 6.12 1.45 1.17
N ALA A 290 7.44 1.45 1.06
CA ALA A 290 8.13 2.48 0.31
C ALA A 290 7.92 2.27 -1.21
N PRO A 291 7.64 3.34 -1.99
CA PRO A 291 7.24 3.19 -3.40
C PRO A 291 8.35 2.65 -4.31
N HIS A 292 9.62 2.95 -4.00
CA HIS A 292 10.76 2.62 -4.87
C HIS A 292 11.93 1.94 -4.13
N SER A 293 11.71 1.51 -2.90
CA SER A 293 12.71 0.86 -2.07
C SER A 293 12.12 -0.36 -1.39
N PRO A 294 12.92 -1.37 -1.07
CA PRO A 294 12.43 -2.61 -0.47
C PRO A 294 12.12 -2.45 1.04
N PHE A 295 11.56 -1.31 1.43
CA PHE A 295 11.28 -1.01 2.83
C PHE A 295 9.79 -1.07 3.13
N LEU A 296 9.48 -1.55 4.32
CA LEU A 296 8.17 -1.49 4.96
C LEU A 296 8.34 -0.80 6.30
N ALA A 297 7.49 0.18 6.59
CA ALA A 297 7.35 0.76 7.91
C ALA A 297 6.09 0.24 8.59
N THR A 298 6.21 -0.09 9.88
CA THR A 298 5.07 -0.47 10.71
C THR A 298 5.11 0.32 12.01
N GLY A 299 4.03 1.02 12.33
CA GLY A 299 3.91 1.85 13.53
C GLY A 299 2.91 1.27 14.52
N SER A 300 3.11 1.57 15.80
CA SER A 300 2.36 0.94 16.88
C SER A 300 2.04 1.89 18.04
N MET A 301 1.06 1.50 18.84
CA MET A 301 0.79 2.09 20.15
C MET A 301 1.90 1.84 21.17
N ASP A 302 2.95 1.08 20.85
CA ASP A 302 4.17 0.99 21.65
C ASP A 302 5.12 2.19 21.45
N LYS A 303 4.69 3.21 20.70
CA LYS A 303 5.39 4.46 20.39
C LYS A 303 6.57 4.29 19.43
N THR A 304 6.70 3.12 18.82
CA THR A 304 7.80 2.81 17.91
C THR A 304 7.32 2.66 16.47
N VAL A 305 8.25 2.90 15.54
CA VAL A 305 8.11 2.53 14.14
C VAL A 305 9.23 1.59 13.78
N ASN A 306 8.90 0.39 13.34
CA ASN A 306 9.85 -0.60 12.86
C ASN A 306 10.00 -0.50 11.35
N ILE A 307 11.24 -0.49 10.89
CA ILE A 307 11.60 -0.49 9.47
C ILE A 307 12.11 -1.87 9.09
N TRP A 308 11.46 -2.47 8.13
CA TRP A 308 11.77 -3.79 7.60
C TRP A 308 12.32 -3.67 6.20
N GLN A 309 13.28 -4.48 5.86
CA GLN A 309 13.83 -4.62 4.51
C GLN A 309 13.50 -6.00 3.97
N PHE A 310 13.06 -6.04 2.72
CA PHE A 310 12.85 -7.29 1.98
C PHE A 310 14.05 -7.56 1.09
N ASP A 311 14.63 -8.76 1.19
CA ASP A 311 15.59 -9.22 0.20
C ASP A 311 14.87 -9.38 -1.13
N HIS A 312 15.43 -8.83 -2.20
CA HIS A 312 14.97 -9.03 -3.57
C HIS A 312 15.26 -10.47 -4.04
N LYS A 313 14.61 -11.44 -3.40
CA LYS A 313 14.41 -12.76 -4.01
C LYS A 313 12.92 -12.83 -4.33
N GLN A 314 12.57 -12.77 -5.60
CA GLN A 314 11.22 -13.11 -6.07
C GLN A 314 10.79 -14.42 -5.39
N PRO A 315 9.58 -14.51 -4.82
CA PRO A 315 9.04 -15.81 -4.42
C PRO A 315 8.72 -16.59 -5.70
N CYS A 316 9.59 -17.49 -6.07
CA CYS A 316 9.21 -18.55 -6.99
C CYS A 316 8.16 -19.41 -6.30
N ALA A 317 6.95 -19.47 -6.86
CA ALA A 317 5.92 -20.41 -6.47
C ALA A 317 6.44 -21.85 -6.64
N GLY A 318 6.43 -22.62 -5.56
CA GLY A 318 6.68 -24.07 -5.61
C GLY A 318 7.63 -24.55 -4.52
N ASN A 319 7.08 -25.33 -3.59
CA ASN A 319 7.81 -26.07 -2.56
C ASN A 319 9.04 -26.78 -3.13
N THR A 320 10.21 -26.47 -2.62
CA THR A 320 11.23 -27.48 -2.26
C THR A 320 12.31 -26.85 -1.37
N VAL A 321 12.75 -27.67 -0.43
CA VAL A 321 13.76 -27.57 0.61
C VAL A 321 15.04 -26.85 0.14
N GLU A 322 15.60 -26.07 1.10
CA GLU A 322 16.92 -25.44 1.12
C GLU A 322 18.01 -26.11 0.26
N ASN A 323 18.67 -25.28 -0.58
CA ASN A 323 20.14 -25.21 -0.54
C ASN A 323 20.62 -23.95 -1.28
N ASP A 324 21.29 -23.07 -0.55
CA ASP A 324 22.06 -21.94 -1.07
C ASP A 324 23.26 -22.47 -1.87
N CYS A 325 23.23 -22.29 -3.17
CA CYS A 325 24.40 -22.11 -4.03
C CYS A 325 23.88 -21.56 -5.37
N LYS A 326 24.35 -20.41 -5.80
CA LYS A 326 24.24 -20.00 -7.20
C LYS A 326 25.01 -21.02 -8.02
N VAL A 327 24.33 -22.06 -8.49
CA VAL A 327 24.87 -22.97 -9.47
C VAL A 327 25.14 -22.13 -10.72
N ALA A 328 26.38 -22.04 -11.14
CA ALA A 328 26.72 -21.39 -12.40
C ALA A 328 25.95 -22.10 -13.53
N VAL A 329 25.60 -21.36 -14.59
CA VAL A 329 24.83 -21.94 -15.72
C VAL A 329 25.53 -23.21 -16.27
N GLU A 330 26.85 -23.26 -16.19
CA GLU A 330 27.66 -24.42 -16.57
C GLU A 330 27.34 -25.70 -15.79
N ASP A 331 26.77 -25.58 -14.58
CA ASP A 331 26.42 -26.68 -13.70
C ASP A 331 24.92 -27.03 -13.70
N TRP A 332 24.12 -26.40 -14.60
CA TRP A 332 22.70 -26.68 -14.74
C TRP A 332 22.47 -28.09 -15.33
N SER A 333 21.53 -28.80 -14.76
CA SER A 333 21.00 -30.05 -15.34
C SER A 333 20.03 -29.74 -16.48
N GLU A 334 19.66 -30.75 -17.25
CA GLU A 334 18.62 -30.65 -18.30
C GLU A 334 17.27 -30.19 -17.73
N ASP A 335 16.97 -30.51 -16.46
CA ASP A 335 15.76 -30.08 -15.79
C ASP A 335 15.82 -28.59 -15.40
N ASP A 336 17.00 -28.08 -15.02
CA ASP A 336 17.22 -26.65 -14.75
C ASP A 336 17.09 -25.83 -16.04
N VAL A 337 17.63 -26.32 -17.16
CA VAL A 337 17.45 -25.70 -18.48
C VAL A 337 15.98 -25.69 -18.88
N SER A 338 15.27 -26.79 -18.63
CA SER A 338 13.83 -26.88 -18.90
C SER A 338 13.01 -25.87 -18.08
N ALA A 339 13.31 -25.74 -16.80
CA ALA A 339 12.68 -24.76 -15.93
C ALA A 339 12.97 -23.33 -16.40
N TRP A 340 14.20 -23.05 -16.83
CA TRP A 340 14.59 -21.75 -17.38
C TRP A 340 13.84 -21.43 -18.68
N LEU A 341 13.71 -22.39 -19.61
CA LEU A 341 12.94 -22.23 -20.85
C LEU A 341 11.48 -21.88 -20.56
N CYS A 342 10.86 -22.58 -19.60
CA CYS A 342 9.49 -22.27 -19.16
C CYS A 342 9.37 -20.84 -18.58
N ALA A 343 10.37 -20.41 -17.82
CA ALA A 343 10.39 -19.06 -17.23
C ALA A 343 10.61 -17.93 -18.27
N GLN A 344 11.09 -18.27 -19.47
CA GLN A 344 11.28 -17.33 -20.60
C GLN A 344 10.15 -17.41 -21.64
N ASP A 345 9.01 -18.03 -21.31
CA ASP A 345 7.90 -18.29 -22.25
C ASP A 345 8.26 -19.12 -23.46
N LEU A 346 9.29 -19.98 -23.32
CA LEU A 346 9.80 -20.89 -24.38
C LEU A 346 9.45 -22.34 -24.07
N ALA A 347 8.32 -22.59 -23.40
CA ALA A 347 7.90 -23.92 -22.97
C ALA A 347 7.76 -24.94 -24.15
N ASP A 348 7.40 -24.46 -25.34
CA ASP A 348 7.26 -25.28 -26.55
C ASP A 348 8.57 -25.98 -26.98
N PHE A 349 9.71 -25.43 -26.57
CA PHE A 349 11.04 -25.98 -26.94
C PHE A 349 11.58 -26.95 -25.90
N VAL A 350 10.99 -27.10 -24.72
CA VAL A 350 11.44 -27.97 -23.63
C VAL A 350 11.62 -29.41 -24.13
N GLY A 351 10.66 -29.92 -24.93
CA GLY A 351 10.74 -31.27 -25.50
C GLY A 351 11.96 -31.48 -26.41
N ILE A 352 12.29 -30.48 -27.23
CA ILE A 352 13.42 -30.54 -28.17
C ILE A 352 14.73 -30.47 -27.39
N PHE A 353 14.85 -29.62 -26.40
CA PHE A 353 16.05 -29.48 -25.56
C PHE A 353 16.32 -30.75 -24.76
N LYS A 354 15.30 -31.38 -24.15
CA LYS A 354 15.44 -32.66 -23.45
C LYS A 354 15.80 -33.80 -24.37
N MET A 355 15.22 -33.88 -25.56
CA MET A 355 15.55 -34.93 -26.54
C MET A 355 17.00 -34.85 -27.02
N ASN A 356 17.62 -33.70 -26.97
CA ASN A 356 19.01 -33.47 -27.36
C ASN A 356 19.96 -33.36 -26.17
N ASN A 357 19.51 -33.70 -24.95
CA ASN A 357 20.25 -33.66 -23.68
C ASN A 357 21.00 -32.35 -23.45
N ILE A 358 20.34 -31.21 -23.69
CA ILE A 358 20.91 -29.88 -23.52
C ILE A 358 20.95 -29.54 -22.04
N ASP A 359 22.14 -29.66 -21.44
CA ASP A 359 22.44 -29.18 -20.09
C ASP A 359 22.96 -27.73 -20.10
N GLY A 360 23.40 -27.21 -18.95
CA GLY A 360 23.89 -25.84 -18.84
C GLY A 360 25.16 -25.58 -19.68
N LYS A 361 26.03 -26.55 -19.83
CA LYS A 361 27.23 -26.43 -20.67
C LYS A 361 26.88 -26.38 -22.14
N GLU A 362 26.01 -27.29 -22.57
CA GLU A 362 25.51 -27.35 -23.95
C GLU A 362 24.74 -26.06 -24.29
N LEU A 363 23.92 -25.56 -23.36
CA LEU A 363 23.16 -24.30 -23.49
C LEU A 363 24.07 -23.09 -23.76
N LEU A 364 25.21 -22.97 -23.06
CA LEU A 364 26.17 -21.90 -23.27
C LEU A 364 26.93 -21.98 -24.59
N ASN A 365 27.02 -23.17 -25.18
CA ASN A 365 27.71 -23.43 -26.45
C ASN A 365 26.77 -23.36 -27.65
N LEU A 366 25.46 -23.18 -27.47
CA LEU A 366 24.50 -23.08 -28.58
C LEU A 366 24.78 -21.85 -29.44
N THR A 367 24.93 -22.10 -30.72
CA THR A 367 25.03 -21.03 -31.74
C THR A 367 23.75 -20.94 -32.55
N LYS A 368 23.56 -19.84 -33.28
CA LYS A 368 22.46 -19.71 -34.22
C LYS A 368 22.41 -20.83 -35.26
N GLU A 369 23.57 -21.36 -35.63
CA GLU A 369 23.68 -22.45 -36.57
C GLU A 369 23.23 -23.77 -35.95
N SER A 370 23.62 -24.07 -34.70
CA SER A 370 23.15 -25.24 -33.94
C SER A 370 21.64 -25.22 -33.73
N LEU A 371 21.07 -24.07 -33.38
CA LEU A 371 19.62 -23.90 -33.20
C LEU A 371 18.86 -24.24 -34.49
N THR A 372 19.37 -23.75 -35.66
CA THR A 372 18.66 -23.92 -36.95
C THR A 372 18.88 -25.28 -37.59
N HIS A 373 20.12 -25.85 -37.53
CA HIS A 373 20.46 -27.07 -38.21
C HIS A 373 20.29 -28.34 -37.37
N GLU A 374 20.60 -28.26 -36.06
CA GLU A 374 20.55 -29.42 -35.16
C GLU A 374 19.23 -29.50 -34.42
N LEU A 375 18.76 -28.39 -33.82
CA LEU A 375 17.51 -28.35 -33.06
C LEU A 375 16.30 -28.02 -33.92
N LYS A 376 16.48 -27.48 -35.13
CA LYS A 376 15.42 -27.11 -36.08
C LYS A 376 14.42 -26.09 -35.48
N ILE A 377 14.94 -25.15 -34.70
CA ILE A 377 14.21 -24.04 -34.08
C ILE A 377 14.38 -22.79 -34.91
#